data_730bda926708ce4f09d3113ec5ac0ac7
#
_entry.id   730bda926708ce4f09d3113ec5ac0ac7
#
_cell.length_a   1.000
_cell.length_b   1.000
_cell.length_c   1.000
_cell.angle_alpha   90.00
_cell.angle_beta   90.00
_cell.angle_gamma   90.00
#
_symmetry.space_group_name_H-M   'P 1'
#
loop_
_entity.id
_entity.type
_entity.pdbx_description
1 polymer ?
#
loop_
_entity_poly.entity_id
_entity_poly.type
_entity_poly.pdbx_seq_one_letter_code
_entity_poly.pdbx_strand_id
1 'polypeptide(L)'
;MKAKYIFSGLLAMTLVSSCTDKMDYKEYNVHDKAYEEKMFERVGGLMTEIYNDIDYDFGNYSGAMSSSATDESVYSHPGNAIEDFYNGAWGPTNAKERVWKSAWDGITYSNLVLDEFNDCTFPEYTEDEHYQQQLFLYKNYRYEARWARAFFYFELVKRYGNVPLKTRTMTANEANGLPQMPADSIFAFIDKECADIQDSIIVNYGDLGDMSYYKAQTGRANKLAVMALRARAALYWASPLFNTKNDKSRWLKAAQLSNAVIAEARQEGMGLLPD
;
A
#
# COMPACT_ATOMS: atom_id res chain seq x y z
N MET A 1 -30.37 32.08 -63.60
CA MET A 1 -30.02 32.43 -62.18
C MET A 1 -30.16 31.25 -61.20
N LYS A 2 -30.96 30.24 -61.43
CA LYS A 2 -31.15 29.14 -60.43
C LYS A 2 -30.00 28.13 -60.34
N ALA A 3 -29.18 27.89 -61.36
CA ALA A 3 -28.08 26.95 -61.36
C ALA A 3 -26.86 27.44 -60.51
N LYS A 4 -26.60 28.72 -60.39
CA LYS A 4 -25.50 29.29 -59.61
C LYS A 4 -25.64 29.07 -58.11
N TYR A 5 -26.88 29.10 -57.61
CA TYR A 5 -27.16 28.90 -56.17
C TYR A 5 -27.15 27.42 -55.79
N ILE A 6 -27.42 26.49 -56.71
CA ILE A 6 -27.34 25.06 -56.48
C ILE A 6 -25.84 24.63 -56.34
N PHE A 7 -24.96 25.20 -57.16
CA PHE A 7 -23.52 24.91 -57.10
C PHE A 7 -22.85 25.49 -55.85
N SER A 8 -23.28 26.70 -55.40
CA SER A 8 -22.79 27.27 -54.12
C SER A 8 -23.28 26.49 -52.92
N GLY A 9 -24.52 25.96 -52.95
CA GLY A 9 -25.05 25.10 -51.87
C GLY A 9 -24.34 23.74 -51.76
N LEU A 10 -23.99 23.14 -52.88
CA LEU A 10 -23.25 21.88 -52.88
C LEU A 10 -21.79 22.05 -52.39
N LEU A 11 -21.14 23.18 -52.75
CA LEU A 11 -19.77 23.50 -52.30
C LEU A 11 -19.75 23.81 -50.80
N ALA A 12 -20.80 24.40 -50.22
CA ALA A 12 -20.90 24.66 -48.81
C ALA A 12 -21.12 23.38 -47.98
N MET A 13 -21.85 22.38 -48.51
CA MET A 13 -22.03 21.08 -47.85
C MET A 13 -20.79 20.20 -47.78
N THR A 14 -19.88 20.34 -48.74
CA THR A 14 -18.61 19.55 -48.76
C THR A 14 -17.56 20.11 -47.76
N LEU A 15 -17.71 21.34 -47.29
CA LEU A 15 -16.80 21.96 -46.33
C LEU A 15 -17.16 21.63 -44.88
N VAL A 16 -18.32 21.08 -44.59
CA VAL A 16 -18.75 20.76 -43.22
C VAL A 16 -18.44 19.31 -42.82
N SER A 17 -18.11 18.43 -43.80
CA SER A 17 -17.84 17.02 -43.50
C SER A 17 -16.37 16.67 -43.29
N SER A 18 -15.47 17.66 -43.24
CA SER A 18 -14.02 17.41 -43.35
C SER A 18 -13.21 17.52 -42.06
N CYS A 19 -13.76 17.50 -40.84
CA CYS A 19 -12.91 17.66 -39.68
C CYS A 19 -13.34 16.95 -38.38
N THR A 20 -14.28 16.01 -38.41
CA THR A 20 -14.65 15.31 -37.16
C THR A 20 -13.67 14.20 -36.79
N ASP A 21 -13.09 13.47 -37.75
CA ASP A 21 -12.19 12.35 -37.45
C ASP A 21 -10.76 12.76 -37.04
N LYS A 22 -10.39 14.04 -37.26
CA LYS A 22 -9.08 14.57 -36.83
C LYS A 22 -9.14 15.34 -35.49
N MET A 23 -10.33 15.55 -34.94
CA MET A 23 -10.51 16.18 -33.63
C MET A 23 -10.60 15.18 -32.47
N ASP A 24 -10.68 13.90 -32.74
CA ASP A 24 -10.41 12.86 -31.74
C ASP A 24 -8.91 12.82 -31.46
N TYR A 25 -8.46 13.81 -30.68
CA TYR A 25 -7.12 13.82 -30.10
C TYR A 25 -7.01 12.59 -29.20
N LYS A 26 -6.37 11.56 -29.72
CA LYS A 26 -5.93 10.45 -28.87
C LYS A 26 -4.81 10.98 -28.01
N GLU A 27 -5.10 11.20 -26.77
CA GLU A 27 -4.12 11.55 -25.77
C GLU A 27 -3.14 10.37 -25.64
N TYR A 28 -1.97 10.48 -26.28
CA TYR A 28 -0.96 9.42 -26.28
C TYR A 28 -0.27 9.23 -24.93
N ASN A 29 -0.58 10.08 -23.94
CA ASN A 29 -0.03 10.05 -22.59
C ASN A 29 -1.02 9.55 -21.54
N VAL A 30 -2.13 8.94 -21.93
CA VAL A 30 -3.05 8.32 -20.95
C VAL A 30 -2.46 6.98 -20.54
N HIS A 31 -2.00 6.92 -19.33
CA HIS A 31 -1.62 5.69 -18.63
C HIS A 31 -2.91 5.01 -18.14
N ASP A 32 -3.63 4.39 -19.10
CA ASP A 32 -4.79 3.58 -18.77
C ASP A 32 -4.38 2.14 -18.39
N LYS A 33 -5.34 1.37 -17.89
CA LYS A 33 -5.11 -0.03 -17.52
C LYS A 33 -4.47 -0.83 -18.67
N ALA A 34 -4.97 -0.66 -19.90
CA ALA A 34 -4.48 -1.37 -21.07
C ALA A 34 -3.02 -1.02 -21.43
N TYR A 35 -2.55 0.15 -21.00
CA TYR A 35 -1.15 0.54 -21.10
C TYR A 35 -0.32 -0.07 -19.98
N GLU A 36 -0.80 0.00 -18.74
CA GLU A 36 -0.05 -0.44 -17.56
C GLU A 36 0.13 -1.96 -17.51
N GLU A 37 -0.89 -2.74 -17.88
CA GLU A 37 -0.89 -4.21 -17.79
C GLU A 37 0.05 -4.92 -18.78
N LYS A 38 0.68 -4.20 -19.72
CA LYS A 38 1.54 -4.79 -20.74
C LYS A 38 2.98 -5.03 -20.33
N MET A 39 3.45 -4.37 -19.29
CA MET A 39 4.87 -4.40 -18.90
C MET A 39 5.03 -4.67 -17.40
N PHE A 40 5.96 -5.56 -17.07
CA PHE A 40 6.29 -5.86 -15.66
C PHE A 40 6.66 -4.61 -14.86
N GLU A 41 7.44 -3.70 -15.46
CA GLU A 41 7.93 -2.50 -14.81
C GLU A 41 6.79 -1.53 -14.45
N ARG A 42 5.77 -1.45 -15.32
CA ARG A 42 4.61 -0.58 -15.09
C ARG A 42 3.75 -1.08 -13.94
N VAL A 43 3.42 -2.37 -13.93
CA VAL A 43 2.73 -2.98 -12.80
C VAL A 43 3.58 -2.88 -11.52
N GLY A 44 4.91 -3.05 -11.65
CA GLY A 44 5.87 -2.81 -10.57
C GLY A 44 5.85 -1.37 -10.05
N GLY A 45 5.57 -0.39 -10.92
CA GLY A 45 5.37 1.02 -10.56
C GLY A 45 4.22 1.21 -9.56
N LEU A 46 3.09 0.51 -9.76
CA LEU A 46 1.97 0.54 -8.81
C LEU A 46 2.37 0.01 -7.43
N MET A 47 3.22 -1.02 -7.39
CA MET A 47 3.78 -1.50 -6.12
C MET A 47 4.68 -0.45 -5.46
N THR A 48 5.42 0.33 -6.26
CA THR A 48 6.25 1.43 -5.74
C THR A 48 5.40 2.51 -5.09
N GLU A 49 4.26 2.87 -5.67
CA GLU A 49 3.32 3.82 -5.06
C GLU A 49 2.80 3.31 -3.71
N ILE A 50 2.48 2.01 -3.59
CA ILE A 50 2.09 1.41 -2.30
C ILE A 50 3.18 1.59 -1.26
N TYR A 51 4.45 1.35 -1.61
CA TYR A 51 5.57 1.51 -0.67
C TYR A 51 5.87 2.97 -0.35
N ASN A 52 5.64 3.92 -1.28
CA ASN A 52 5.78 5.35 -1.03
C ASN A 52 4.80 5.88 0.02
N ASP A 53 3.64 5.25 0.16
CA ASP A 53 2.63 5.61 1.16
C ASP A 53 2.96 5.07 2.57
N ILE A 54 3.97 4.20 2.70
CA ILE A 54 4.43 3.73 4.01
C ILE A 54 5.15 4.89 4.72
N ASP A 55 4.58 5.31 5.85
CA ASP A 55 5.17 6.36 6.67
C ASP A 55 6.51 5.91 7.27
N TYR A 56 7.48 6.81 7.25
CA TYR A 56 8.80 6.61 7.87
C TYR A 56 9.02 7.68 8.94
N ASP A 57 9.68 7.32 10.02
CA ASP A 57 9.84 8.20 11.17
C ASP A 57 11.00 9.20 11.02
N PHE A 58 12.00 8.88 10.20
CA PHE A 58 13.22 9.68 10.12
C PHE A 58 12.97 11.10 9.56
N GLY A 59 13.04 12.10 10.44
CA GLY A 59 12.86 13.51 10.08
C GLY A 59 11.40 13.89 9.74
N ASN A 60 10.44 13.05 10.00
CA ASN A 60 9.05 13.23 9.56
C ASN A 60 8.35 14.45 10.19
N TYR A 61 8.73 14.82 11.41
CA TYR A 61 8.19 15.99 12.11
C TYR A 61 9.09 17.21 11.94
N SER A 62 9.19 17.76 10.73
CA SER A 62 10.03 18.91 10.40
C SER A 62 11.49 18.73 10.81
N GLY A 63 12.05 17.57 10.52
CA GLY A 63 13.41 17.17 10.87
C GLY A 63 13.53 16.34 12.16
N ALA A 64 12.52 16.35 13.02
CA ALA A 64 12.50 15.53 14.23
C ALA A 64 11.95 14.12 13.96
N MET A 65 12.33 13.17 14.83
CA MET A 65 11.77 11.82 14.90
C MET A 65 10.71 11.76 15.99
N SER A 66 9.79 10.80 15.93
CA SER A 66 8.74 10.60 16.94
C SER A 66 9.27 10.30 18.34
N SER A 67 10.48 9.71 18.45
CA SER A 67 11.16 9.53 19.73
C SER A 67 11.38 10.82 20.49
N SER A 68 11.47 11.97 19.79
CA SER A 68 11.60 13.29 20.42
C SER A 68 10.30 13.82 21.03
N ALA A 69 9.19 13.09 20.87
CA ALA A 69 7.93 13.33 21.59
C ALA A 69 7.81 12.51 22.86
N THR A 70 8.80 11.69 23.17
CA THR A 70 8.83 10.78 24.33
C THR A 70 10.00 11.15 25.26
N ASP A 71 10.23 10.38 26.31
CA ASP A 71 11.38 10.50 27.22
C ASP A 71 12.69 9.90 26.68
N GLU A 72 12.66 9.31 25.48
CA GLU A 72 13.84 8.68 24.86
C GLU A 72 14.81 9.72 24.26
N SER A 73 14.31 10.84 23.75
CA SER A 73 15.16 11.86 23.13
C SER A 73 14.52 13.25 23.14
N VAL A 74 15.36 14.27 22.82
CA VAL A 74 14.92 15.67 22.66
C VAL A 74 15.44 16.18 21.33
N TYR A 75 14.59 16.86 20.57
CA TYR A 75 15.02 17.55 19.37
C TYR A 75 15.73 18.86 19.73
N SER A 76 16.91 19.08 19.17
CA SER A 76 17.82 20.17 19.60
C SER A 76 17.38 21.57 19.18
N HIS A 77 16.50 21.70 18.18
CA HIS A 77 16.03 23.00 17.70
C HIS A 77 14.68 23.33 18.33
N PRO A 78 14.57 24.41 19.13
CA PRO A 78 13.32 24.82 19.75
C PRO A 78 12.31 25.33 18.72
N GLY A 79 11.03 25.25 19.07
CA GLY A 79 9.94 25.70 18.20
C GLY A 79 9.57 24.70 17.09
N ASN A 80 10.04 23.47 17.18
CA ASN A 80 9.66 22.40 16.26
C ASN A 80 8.24 21.88 16.57
N ALA A 81 7.52 21.47 15.52
CA ALA A 81 6.17 20.92 15.65
C ALA A 81 6.07 19.67 16.54
N ILE A 82 7.19 18.97 16.80
CA ILE A 82 7.26 17.83 17.73
C ILE A 82 6.95 18.24 19.18
N GLU A 83 7.21 19.50 19.55
CA GLU A 83 6.94 20.01 20.90
C GLU A 83 5.45 20.00 21.23
N ASP A 84 4.57 20.08 20.24
CA ASP A 84 3.13 20.08 20.43
C ASP A 84 2.62 18.79 21.10
N PHE A 85 3.35 17.68 21.00
CA PHE A 85 2.98 16.42 21.65
C PHE A 85 3.13 16.45 23.18
N TYR A 86 4.02 17.30 23.71
CA TYR A 86 4.27 17.38 25.17
C TYR A 86 4.01 18.76 25.80
N ASN A 87 3.77 19.82 24.99
CA ASN A 87 3.47 21.15 25.51
C ASN A 87 1.97 21.44 25.67
N GLY A 88 1.10 20.46 25.34
CA GLY A 88 -0.36 20.57 25.44
C GLY A 88 -1.03 21.22 24.22
N ALA A 89 -0.30 21.52 23.15
CA ALA A 89 -0.86 22.10 21.92
C ALA A 89 -1.49 21.05 21.01
N TRP A 90 -1.15 19.75 21.18
CA TRP A 90 -1.74 18.67 20.41
C TRP A 90 -3.18 18.39 20.83
N GLY A 91 -4.09 18.35 19.87
CA GLY A 91 -5.51 18.12 20.13
C GLY A 91 -6.35 18.05 18.87
N PRO A 92 -7.68 17.93 19.00
CA PRO A 92 -8.58 17.79 17.86
C PRO A 92 -8.49 18.93 16.83
N THR A 93 -8.11 20.13 17.27
CA THR A 93 -7.97 21.32 16.42
C THR A 93 -6.53 21.51 15.91
N ASN A 94 -5.58 20.75 16.41
CA ASN A 94 -4.17 20.79 16.04
C ASN A 94 -3.63 19.36 15.87
N ALA A 95 -4.24 18.61 14.95
CA ALA A 95 -3.82 17.25 14.63
C ALA A 95 -2.50 17.27 13.86
N LYS A 96 -1.53 16.47 14.27
CA LYS A 96 -0.20 16.35 13.65
C LYS A 96 -0.07 15.12 12.75
N GLU A 97 -1.06 14.25 12.75
CA GLU A 97 -1.02 12.99 12.04
C GLU A 97 -1.24 13.14 10.54
N ARG A 98 -0.27 12.70 9.76
CA ARG A 98 -0.35 12.60 8.29
C ARG A 98 -0.88 11.26 7.80
N VAL A 99 -0.90 10.26 8.66
CA VAL A 99 -1.11 8.85 8.33
C VAL A 99 -2.48 8.57 7.72
N TRP A 100 -3.51 9.38 8.03
CA TRP A 100 -4.84 9.15 7.48
C TRP A 100 -4.85 9.12 5.95
N LYS A 101 -4.27 10.14 5.32
CA LYS A 101 -4.29 10.24 3.86
C LYS A 101 -3.44 9.15 3.23
N SER A 102 -2.18 9.01 3.62
CA SER A 102 -1.26 8.02 3.05
C SER A 102 -1.76 6.59 3.23
N ALA A 103 -2.32 6.25 4.40
CA ALA A 103 -2.89 4.93 4.61
C ALA A 103 -4.08 4.64 3.69
N TRP A 104 -4.98 5.62 3.43
CA TRP A 104 -6.07 5.44 2.49
C TRP A 104 -5.62 5.39 1.04
N ASP A 105 -4.60 6.15 0.66
CA ASP A 105 -3.98 6.08 -0.66
C ASP A 105 -3.34 4.68 -0.86
N GLY A 106 -2.54 4.21 0.09
CA GLY A 106 -1.93 2.88 0.05
C GLY A 106 -2.96 1.73 0.03
N ILE A 107 -4.08 1.84 0.77
CA ILE A 107 -5.20 0.88 0.68
C ILE A 107 -5.84 0.92 -0.71
N THR A 108 -5.96 2.10 -1.30
CA THR A 108 -6.56 2.25 -2.63
C THR A 108 -5.68 1.63 -3.70
N TYR A 109 -4.37 1.89 -3.70
CA TYR A 109 -3.42 1.25 -4.61
C TYR A 109 -3.33 -0.27 -4.37
N SER A 110 -3.35 -0.72 -3.11
CA SER A 110 -3.38 -2.16 -2.80
C SER A 110 -4.61 -2.85 -3.39
N ASN A 111 -5.80 -2.25 -3.25
CA ASN A 111 -7.01 -2.78 -3.86
C ASN A 111 -6.96 -2.74 -5.38
N LEU A 112 -6.41 -1.66 -5.97
CA LEU A 112 -6.25 -1.55 -7.42
C LEU A 112 -5.39 -2.70 -7.98
N VAL A 113 -4.25 -2.98 -7.36
CA VAL A 113 -3.38 -4.11 -7.77
C VAL A 113 -4.13 -5.43 -7.65
N LEU A 114 -4.85 -5.66 -6.57
CA LEU A 114 -5.56 -6.91 -6.31
C LEU A 114 -6.75 -7.13 -7.25
N ASP A 115 -7.48 -6.08 -7.58
CA ASP A 115 -8.72 -6.17 -8.35
C ASP A 115 -8.47 -6.10 -9.87
N GLU A 116 -7.46 -5.33 -10.29
CA GLU A 116 -7.30 -5.01 -11.71
C GLU A 116 -6.00 -5.53 -12.34
N PHE A 117 -4.93 -5.70 -11.56
CA PHE A 117 -3.60 -6.05 -12.08
C PHE A 117 -3.08 -7.40 -11.58
N ASN A 118 -3.95 -8.23 -11.01
CA ASN A 118 -3.57 -9.52 -10.44
C ASN A 118 -3.38 -10.62 -11.49
N ASP A 119 -4.01 -10.52 -12.65
CA ASP A 119 -4.03 -11.55 -13.69
C ASP A 119 -3.51 -11.04 -15.04
N CYS A 120 -2.56 -10.08 -15.03
CA CYS A 120 -1.91 -9.60 -16.23
C CYS A 120 -1.07 -10.69 -16.91
N THR A 121 -0.98 -10.63 -18.23
CA THR A 121 -0.14 -11.50 -19.04
C THR A 121 0.86 -10.66 -19.83
N PHE A 122 2.06 -11.19 -20.02
CA PHE A 122 3.17 -10.48 -20.63
C PHE A 122 3.73 -11.25 -21.82
N PRO A 123 2.94 -11.43 -22.93
CA PRO A 123 3.33 -12.26 -24.04
C PRO A 123 4.57 -11.76 -24.79
N GLU A 124 4.83 -10.45 -24.77
CA GLU A 124 5.98 -9.83 -25.44
C GLU A 124 7.32 -10.15 -24.73
N TYR A 125 7.26 -10.65 -23.48
CA TYR A 125 8.45 -10.97 -22.67
C TYR A 125 8.78 -12.47 -22.63
N THR A 126 8.01 -13.34 -23.28
CA THR A 126 8.16 -14.80 -23.16
C THR A 126 9.52 -15.33 -23.60
N GLU A 127 10.18 -14.61 -24.52
CA GLU A 127 11.52 -14.93 -25.03
C GLU A 127 12.65 -14.25 -24.24
N ASP A 128 12.32 -13.42 -23.22
CA ASP A 128 13.31 -12.81 -22.37
C ASP A 128 13.93 -13.86 -21.42
N GLU A 129 15.26 -13.86 -21.31
CA GLU A 129 16.00 -14.82 -20.46
C GLU A 129 15.58 -14.74 -18.98
N HIS A 130 15.03 -13.61 -18.56
CA HIS A 130 14.61 -13.34 -17.19
C HIS A 130 13.09 -13.42 -16.98
N TYR A 131 12.34 -13.82 -18.01
CA TYR A 131 10.87 -13.86 -17.97
C TYR A 131 10.33 -14.60 -16.76
N GLN A 132 10.87 -15.78 -16.45
CA GLN A 132 10.35 -16.61 -15.34
C GLN A 132 10.56 -15.95 -13.99
N GLN A 133 11.69 -15.26 -13.79
CA GLN A 133 11.96 -14.54 -12.54
C GLN A 133 11.07 -13.32 -12.43
N GLN A 134 10.89 -12.55 -13.51
CA GLN A 134 9.98 -11.40 -13.52
C GLN A 134 8.53 -11.83 -13.27
N LEU A 135 8.10 -12.92 -13.88
CA LEU A 135 6.78 -13.51 -13.67
C LEU A 135 6.59 -13.99 -12.24
N PHE A 136 7.62 -14.58 -11.62
CA PHE A 136 7.59 -14.99 -10.22
C PHE A 136 7.44 -13.78 -9.29
N LEU A 137 8.22 -12.71 -9.52
CA LEU A 137 8.12 -11.47 -8.77
C LEU A 137 6.74 -10.82 -8.94
N TYR A 138 6.24 -10.75 -10.17
CA TYR A 138 4.88 -10.25 -10.44
C TYR A 138 3.81 -11.05 -9.69
N LYS A 139 3.89 -12.38 -9.71
CA LYS A 139 2.95 -13.22 -8.96
C LYS A 139 3.03 -13.02 -7.45
N ASN A 140 4.15 -12.54 -6.93
CA ASN A 140 4.31 -12.19 -5.51
C ASN A 140 3.60 -10.87 -5.15
N TYR A 141 3.37 -9.95 -6.11
CA TYR A 141 2.74 -8.64 -5.85
C TYR A 141 1.37 -8.76 -5.18
N ARG A 142 0.59 -9.79 -5.47
CA ARG A 142 -0.69 -10.04 -4.77
C ARG A 142 -0.54 -10.22 -3.27
N TYR A 143 0.51 -10.87 -2.85
CA TYR A 143 0.79 -11.10 -1.43
C TYR A 143 1.34 -9.84 -0.76
N GLU A 144 2.20 -9.12 -1.45
CA GLU A 144 2.70 -7.83 -0.98
C GLU A 144 1.59 -6.78 -0.86
N ALA A 145 0.69 -6.69 -1.85
CA ALA A 145 -0.45 -5.78 -1.80
C ALA A 145 -1.42 -6.13 -0.65
N ARG A 146 -1.66 -7.42 -0.36
CA ARG A 146 -2.44 -7.86 0.80
C ARG A 146 -1.74 -7.52 2.11
N TRP A 147 -0.43 -7.72 2.20
CA TRP A 147 0.36 -7.31 3.36
C TRP A 147 0.29 -5.81 3.57
N ALA A 148 0.51 -5.02 2.52
CA ALA A 148 0.48 -3.56 2.60
C ALA A 148 -0.90 -3.05 3.04
N ARG A 149 -1.98 -3.61 2.49
CA ARG A 149 -3.34 -3.29 2.92
C ARG A 149 -3.55 -3.58 4.40
N ALA A 150 -3.11 -4.73 4.89
CA ALA A 150 -3.17 -5.09 6.31
C ALA A 150 -2.30 -4.13 7.16
N PHE A 151 -1.12 -3.74 6.67
CA PHE A 151 -0.24 -2.77 7.32
C PHE A 151 -0.90 -1.41 7.45
N PHE A 152 -1.50 -0.87 6.39
CA PHE A 152 -2.19 0.41 6.45
C PHE A 152 -3.41 0.36 7.38
N TYR A 153 -4.16 -0.75 7.41
CA TYR A 153 -5.23 -0.92 8.40
C TYR A 153 -4.70 -0.99 9.84
N PHE A 154 -3.53 -1.57 10.05
CA PHE A 154 -2.88 -1.52 11.36
C PHE A 154 -2.49 -0.08 11.74
N GLU A 155 -1.94 0.70 10.80
CA GLU A 155 -1.62 2.10 11.02
C GLU A 155 -2.86 2.94 11.37
N LEU A 156 -3.99 2.67 10.70
CA LEU A 156 -5.26 3.34 10.97
C LEU A 156 -5.87 2.93 12.31
N VAL A 157 -6.01 1.61 12.58
CA VAL A 157 -6.71 1.14 13.78
C VAL A 157 -5.98 1.51 15.07
N LYS A 158 -4.64 1.48 15.09
CA LYS A 158 -3.87 1.85 16.30
C LYS A 158 -3.99 3.32 16.66
N ARG A 159 -4.34 4.21 15.71
CA ARG A 159 -4.48 5.66 15.93
C ARG A 159 -5.92 6.11 16.07
N TYR A 160 -6.81 5.57 15.24
CA TYR A 160 -8.20 6.05 15.12
C TYR A 160 -9.24 5.08 15.67
N GLY A 161 -8.84 3.87 16.07
CA GLY A 161 -9.77 2.86 16.59
C GLY A 161 -10.69 2.32 15.50
N ASN A 162 -11.96 2.68 15.54
CA ASN A 162 -12.94 2.26 14.55
C ASN A 162 -12.72 3.01 13.22
N VAL A 163 -12.55 2.27 12.12
CA VAL A 163 -12.36 2.85 10.79
C VAL A 163 -13.19 2.09 9.75
N PRO A 164 -13.54 2.70 8.61
CA PRO A 164 -14.21 1.98 7.52
C PRO A 164 -13.32 0.84 6.98
N LEU A 165 -13.93 -0.26 6.52
CA LEU A 165 -13.21 -1.38 5.91
C LEU A 165 -13.49 -1.42 4.41
N LYS A 166 -12.49 -1.01 3.61
CA LYS A 166 -12.50 -0.99 2.14
C LYS A 166 -11.58 -2.09 1.62
N THR A 167 -12.14 -3.16 1.06
CA THR A 167 -11.37 -4.34 0.61
C THR A 167 -11.39 -4.53 -0.91
N ARG A 168 -11.92 -3.57 -1.66
CA ARG A 168 -11.97 -3.53 -3.12
C ARG A 168 -11.83 -2.10 -3.63
N THR A 169 -11.65 -1.95 -4.92
CA THR A 169 -11.77 -0.66 -5.60
C THR A 169 -13.20 -0.13 -5.48
N MET A 170 -13.34 1.16 -5.25
CA MET A 170 -14.62 1.82 -5.03
C MET A 170 -14.58 3.23 -5.57
N THR A 171 -15.73 3.72 -6.03
CA THR A 171 -15.92 5.14 -6.31
C THR A 171 -15.86 5.96 -5.02
N ALA A 172 -15.60 7.26 -5.15
CA ALA A 172 -15.59 8.18 -4.00
C ALA A 172 -16.91 8.15 -3.20
N ASN A 173 -18.04 8.07 -3.90
CA ASN A 173 -19.36 8.02 -3.25
C ASN A 173 -19.56 6.73 -2.45
N GLU A 174 -19.15 5.59 -2.98
CA GLU A 174 -19.22 4.31 -2.26
C GLU A 174 -18.30 4.33 -1.03
N ALA A 175 -17.06 4.81 -1.19
CA ALA A 175 -16.09 4.88 -0.10
C ALA A 175 -16.55 5.80 1.04
N ASN A 176 -17.11 6.97 0.70
CA ASN A 176 -17.65 7.92 1.68
C ASN A 176 -18.92 7.40 2.39
N GLY A 177 -19.62 6.44 1.79
CA GLY A 177 -20.80 5.79 2.37
C GLY A 177 -20.48 4.61 3.30
N LEU A 178 -19.21 4.20 3.41
CA LEU A 178 -18.83 3.06 4.24
C LEU A 178 -19.01 3.37 5.74
N PRO A 179 -19.65 2.48 6.52
CA PRO A 179 -19.73 2.63 7.95
C PRO A 179 -18.36 2.34 8.59
N GLN A 180 -18.13 2.93 9.76
CA GLN A 180 -17.00 2.55 10.60
C GLN A 180 -17.19 1.13 11.13
N MET A 181 -16.17 0.31 11.00
CA MET A 181 -16.11 -1.02 11.57
C MET A 181 -15.46 -0.97 12.96
N PRO A 182 -15.91 -1.79 13.93
CA PRO A 182 -15.25 -1.90 15.21
C PRO A 182 -13.77 -2.27 15.09
N ALA A 183 -12.92 -1.74 15.94
CA ALA A 183 -11.49 -2.03 15.97
C ALA A 183 -11.20 -3.55 16.02
N ASP A 184 -12.01 -4.32 16.78
CA ASP A 184 -11.90 -5.79 16.83
C ASP A 184 -12.05 -6.43 15.44
N SER A 185 -12.95 -5.93 14.61
CA SER A 185 -13.13 -6.43 13.23
C SER A 185 -11.95 -6.09 12.34
N ILE A 186 -11.34 -4.92 12.54
CA ILE A 186 -10.14 -4.50 11.79
C ILE A 186 -8.93 -5.38 12.19
N PHE A 187 -8.72 -5.63 13.48
CA PHE A 187 -7.66 -6.53 13.95
C PHE A 187 -7.87 -7.96 13.45
N ALA A 188 -9.11 -8.45 13.43
CA ALA A 188 -9.44 -9.77 12.89
C ALA A 188 -9.16 -9.84 11.37
N PHE A 189 -9.46 -8.77 10.62
CA PHE A 189 -9.12 -8.66 9.20
C PHE A 189 -7.59 -8.71 9.00
N ILE A 190 -6.81 -7.94 9.75
CA ILE A 190 -5.35 -7.92 9.67
C ILE A 190 -4.78 -9.33 9.95
N ASP A 191 -5.24 -9.97 11.03
CA ASP A 191 -4.79 -11.32 11.38
C ASP A 191 -5.10 -12.33 10.27
N LYS A 192 -6.30 -12.26 9.69
CA LYS A 192 -6.70 -13.14 8.58
C LYS A 192 -5.86 -12.90 7.32
N GLU A 193 -5.69 -11.64 6.90
CA GLU A 193 -4.88 -11.32 5.72
C GLU A 193 -3.45 -11.86 5.87
N CYS A 194 -2.81 -11.60 7.01
CA CYS A 194 -1.46 -12.09 7.29
C CYS A 194 -1.41 -13.63 7.36
N ALA A 195 -2.38 -14.27 8.00
CA ALA A 195 -2.43 -15.73 8.09
C ALA A 195 -2.54 -16.39 6.73
N ASP A 196 -3.36 -15.83 5.84
CA ASP A 196 -3.62 -16.40 4.52
C ASP A 196 -2.40 -16.32 3.58
N ILE A 197 -1.52 -15.32 3.77
CA ILE A 197 -0.42 -15.05 2.83
C ILE A 197 0.96 -15.45 3.34
N GLN A 198 1.15 -15.66 4.65
CA GLN A 198 2.48 -15.85 5.25
C GLN A 198 3.29 -17.01 4.65
N ASP A 199 2.61 -18.08 4.20
CA ASP A 199 3.27 -19.27 3.63
C ASP A 199 3.30 -19.24 2.08
N SER A 200 2.81 -18.16 1.47
CA SER A 200 2.75 -18.00 0.02
C SER A 200 3.61 -16.85 -0.50
N ILE A 201 3.86 -15.84 0.33
CA ILE A 201 4.74 -14.73 -0.01
C ILE A 201 6.20 -15.19 -0.04
N ILE A 202 7.02 -14.52 -0.84
CA ILE A 202 8.45 -14.81 -0.93
C ILE A 202 9.11 -14.79 0.46
N VAL A 203 9.99 -15.76 0.70
CA VAL A 203 10.76 -15.87 1.96
C VAL A 203 11.94 -14.90 1.95
N ASN A 204 12.76 -14.94 0.88
CA ASN A 204 13.95 -14.13 0.75
C ASN A 204 14.14 -13.68 -0.71
N TYR A 205 14.19 -12.38 -0.95
CA TYR A 205 14.45 -11.84 -2.29
C TYR A 205 15.86 -12.17 -2.82
N GLY A 206 16.82 -12.48 -1.94
CA GLY A 206 18.15 -12.95 -2.31
C GLY A 206 18.13 -14.29 -3.05
N ASP A 207 17.09 -15.12 -2.83
CA ASP A 207 16.95 -16.44 -3.47
C ASP A 207 16.53 -16.36 -4.95
N LEU A 208 16.14 -15.18 -5.42
CA LEU A 208 15.79 -14.95 -6.84
C LEU A 208 16.99 -14.98 -7.79
N GLY A 209 18.20 -15.18 -7.26
CA GLY A 209 19.41 -15.35 -8.07
C GLY A 209 20.28 -14.08 -8.20
N ASP A 210 21.32 -14.19 -9.01
CA ASP A 210 22.46 -13.23 -9.04
C ASP A 210 22.21 -11.96 -9.86
N MET A 211 20.96 -11.67 -10.24
CA MET A 211 20.63 -10.48 -10.98
C MET A 211 20.69 -9.24 -10.12
N SER A 212 21.45 -8.23 -10.56
CA SER A 212 21.53 -6.92 -9.89
C SER A 212 20.16 -6.26 -9.69
N TYR A 213 19.22 -6.55 -10.59
CA TYR A 213 17.82 -6.13 -10.49
C TYR A 213 17.11 -6.68 -9.25
N TYR A 214 17.37 -7.91 -8.84
CA TYR A 214 16.72 -8.51 -7.67
C TYR A 214 17.38 -8.15 -6.34
N LYS A 215 18.67 -7.84 -6.34
CA LYS A 215 19.32 -7.25 -5.16
C LYS A 215 18.69 -5.90 -4.77
N ALA A 216 18.18 -5.17 -5.75
CA ALA A 216 17.42 -3.92 -5.53
C ALA A 216 16.03 -4.15 -4.91
N GLN A 217 15.54 -5.39 -4.84
CA GLN A 217 14.25 -5.73 -4.24
C GLN A 217 14.34 -6.05 -2.74
N THR A 218 15.54 -6.10 -2.17
CA THR A 218 15.71 -6.24 -0.71
C THR A 218 15.07 -5.05 0.01
N GLY A 219 14.33 -5.33 1.07
CA GLY A 219 13.56 -4.31 1.80
C GLY A 219 12.06 -4.33 1.48
N ARG A 220 11.63 -5.06 0.46
CA ARG A 220 10.20 -5.33 0.20
C ARG A 220 9.67 -6.34 1.22
N ALA A 221 8.34 -6.37 1.38
CA ALA A 221 7.68 -7.30 2.28
C ALA A 221 7.93 -8.75 1.88
N ASN A 222 8.33 -9.54 2.86
CA ASN A 222 8.59 -10.96 2.75
C ASN A 222 7.86 -11.73 3.86
N LYS A 223 8.05 -13.02 3.96
CA LYS A 223 7.41 -13.87 4.99
C LYS A 223 7.60 -13.32 6.40
N LEU A 224 8.82 -12.93 6.77
CA LEU A 224 9.09 -12.36 8.09
C LEU A 224 8.37 -11.04 8.33
N ALA A 225 8.26 -10.18 7.33
CA ALA A 225 7.51 -8.92 7.44
C ALA A 225 6.01 -9.17 7.68
N VAL A 226 5.42 -10.18 7.03
CA VAL A 226 4.03 -10.59 7.25
C VAL A 226 3.82 -11.12 8.66
N MET A 227 4.68 -12.04 9.09
CA MET A 227 4.62 -12.63 10.43
C MET A 227 4.83 -11.57 11.53
N ALA A 228 5.76 -10.64 11.32
CA ALA A 228 6.03 -9.54 12.26
C ALA A 228 4.85 -8.58 12.38
N LEU A 229 4.21 -8.21 11.26
CA LEU A 229 2.99 -7.40 11.27
C LEU A 229 1.88 -8.09 12.06
N ARG A 230 1.66 -9.38 11.79
CA ARG A 230 0.64 -10.20 12.47
C ARG A 230 0.87 -10.24 13.98
N ALA A 231 2.10 -10.51 14.42
CA ALA A 231 2.47 -10.57 15.84
C ALA A 231 2.30 -9.20 16.51
N ARG A 232 2.75 -8.12 15.84
CA ARG A 232 2.61 -6.76 16.36
C ARG A 232 1.15 -6.33 16.47
N ALA A 233 0.33 -6.61 15.47
CA ALA A 233 -1.11 -6.33 15.51
C ALA A 233 -1.80 -7.10 16.63
N ALA A 234 -1.46 -8.37 16.84
CA ALA A 234 -2.00 -9.17 17.93
C ALA A 234 -1.61 -8.60 19.32
N LEU A 235 -0.39 -8.08 19.48
CA LEU A 235 0.05 -7.44 20.72
C LEU A 235 -0.77 -6.17 21.01
N TYR A 236 -1.00 -5.32 20.00
CA TYR A 236 -1.84 -4.13 20.15
C TYR A 236 -3.28 -4.51 20.48
N TRP A 237 -3.83 -5.52 19.80
CA TRP A 237 -5.18 -6.01 20.08
C TRP A 237 -5.36 -6.58 21.49
N ALA A 238 -4.28 -7.17 22.05
CA ALA A 238 -4.27 -7.66 23.43
C ALA A 238 -4.12 -6.54 24.47
N SER A 239 -3.65 -5.35 24.09
CA SER A 239 -3.39 -4.24 25.02
C SER A 239 -4.67 -3.72 25.68
N PRO A 240 -4.58 -3.12 26.88
CA PRO A 240 -5.76 -2.65 27.64
C PRO A 240 -6.67 -1.69 26.87
N LEU A 241 -6.11 -0.93 25.90
CA LEU A 241 -6.87 0.00 25.07
C LEU A 241 -7.94 -0.71 24.24
N PHE A 242 -7.61 -1.88 23.68
CA PHE A 242 -8.50 -2.65 22.80
C PHE A 242 -9.08 -3.89 23.49
N ASN A 243 -8.47 -4.35 24.58
CA ASN A 243 -8.87 -5.54 25.34
C ASN A 243 -9.48 -5.14 26.70
N THR A 244 -10.53 -4.34 26.67
CA THR A 244 -11.19 -3.81 27.88
C THR A 244 -11.78 -4.89 28.79
N LYS A 245 -12.04 -6.09 28.24
CA LYS A 245 -12.52 -7.25 29.01
C LYS A 245 -11.39 -8.10 29.59
N ASN A 246 -10.12 -7.71 29.36
CA ASN A 246 -8.93 -8.44 29.79
C ASN A 246 -8.92 -9.93 29.36
N ASP A 247 -9.29 -10.18 28.11
CA ASP A 247 -9.27 -11.53 27.52
C ASP A 247 -7.82 -12.02 27.41
N LYS A 248 -7.47 -12.98 28.26
CA LYS A 248 -6.12 -13.57 28.31
C LYS A 248 -5.74 -14.32 27.05
N SER A 249 -6.72 -14.81 26.28
CA SER A 249 -6.45 -15.52 25.03
C SER A 249 -5.77 -14.63 23.99
N ARG A 250 -6.04 -13.32 23.98
CA ARG A 250 -5.38 -12.34 23.10
C ARG A 250 -3.89 -12.20 23.43
N TRP A 251 -3.55 -12.17 24.72
CA TRP A 251 -2.13 -12.15 25.15
C TRP A 251 -1.40 -13.43 24.79
N LEU A 252 -2.04 -14.59 24.99
CA LEU A 252 -1.47 -15.87 24.59
C LEU A 252 -1.21 -15.94 23.08
N LYS A 253 -2.18 -15.50 22.28
CA LYS A 253 -2.02 -15.42 20.81
C LYS A 253 -0.85 -14.51 20.41
N ALA A 254 -0.73 -13.33 21.00
CA ALA A 254 0.36 -12.40 20.74
C ALA A 254 1.72 -13.03 21.07
N ALA A 255 1.84 -13.71 22.20
CA ALA A 255 3.06 -14.43 22.60
C ALA A 255 3.42 -15.57 21.64
N GLN A 256 2.44 -16.37 21.23
CA GLN A 256 2.64 -17.46 20.28
C GLN A 256 3.11 -16.96 18.92
N LEU A 257 2.48 -15.89 18.39
CA LEU A 257 2.87 -15.30 17.11
C LEU A 257 4.26 -14.67 17.18
N SER A 258 4.60 -13.99 18.28
CA SER A 258 5.95 -13.42 18.49
C SER A 258 7.03 -14.51 18.55
N ASN A 259 6.76 -15.61 19.24
CA ASN A 259 7.69 -16.76 19.27
C ASN A 259 7.86 -17.40 17.87
N ALA A 260 6.79 -17.47 17.08
CA ALA A 260 6.86 -17.97 15.70
C ALA A 260 7.76 -17.08 14.82
N VAL A 261 7.66 -15.74 14.95
CA VAL A 261 8.57 -14.82 14.24
C VAL A 261 10.03 -15.07 14.62
N ILE A 262 10.32 -15.23 15.92
CA ILE A 262 11.68 -15.48 16.40
C ILE A 262 12.23 -16.81 15.86
N ALA A 263 11.39 -17.85 15.83
CA ALA A 263 11.77 -19.16 15.31
C ALA A 263 12.09 -19.10 13.81
N GLU A 264 11.23 -18.47 13.02
CA GLU A 264 11.43 -18.27 11.57
C GLU A 264 12.68 -17.44 11.28
N ALA A 265 12.87 -16.31 11.99
CA ALA A 265 14.05 -15.47 11.83
C ALA A 265 15.36 -16.24 12.06
N ARG A 266 15.37 -17.12 13.07
CA ARG A 266 16.54 -17.98 13.33
C ARG A 266 16.79 -19.00 12.22
N GLN A 267 15.74 -19.55 11.61
CA GLN A 267 15.88 -20.47 10.47
C GLN A 267 16.48 -19.74 9.27
N GLU A 268 16.13 -18.46 9.07
CA GLU A 268 16.67 -17.59 8.03
C GLU A 268 18.07 -17.01 8.40
N GLY A 269 18.69 -17.48 9.45
CA GLY A 269 20.02 -17.03 9.88
C GLY A 269 20.05 -15.62 10.48
N MET A 270 18.89 -15.06 10.83
CA MET A 270 18.78 -13.75 11.47
C MET A 270 18.82 -13.88 12.98
N GLY A 271 19.49 -12.95 13.65
CA GLY A 271 19.57 -12.90 15.11
C GLY A 271 20.01 -11.53 15.61
N LEU A 272 19.94 -11.36 16.92
CA LEU A 272 20.54 -10.20 17.55
C LEU A 272 22.07 -10.35 17.52
N LEU A 273 22.78 -9.23 17.42
CA LEU A 273 24.23 -9.23 17.59
C LEU A 273 24.57 -9.75 18.99
N PRO A 274 25.60 -10.60 19.13
CA PRO A 274 26.08 -11.00 20.44
C PRO A 274 26.64 -9.77 21.18
N ASP A 275 26.40 -9.70 22.49
CA ASP A 275 26.91 -8.65 23.37
C ASP A 275 28.47 -8.66 23.40
#